data_e29773c88e8ebfaa17d64ccf44f970aa
#
_entry.id   e29773c88e8ebfaa17d64ccf44f970aa
#
_cell.length_a   1.000
_cell.length_b   1.000
_cell.length_c   1.000
_cell.angle_alpha   90.00
_cell.angle_beta   90.00
_cell.angle_gamma   90.00
#
_symmetry.space_group_name_H-M   'P 1'
#
loop_
_entity.id
_entity.type
_entity.pdbx_description
1 polymer ?
#
loop_
_entity_poly.entity_id
_entity_poly.type
_entity_poly.pdbx_seq_one_letter_code
_entity_poly.pdbx_strand_id
1 'polypeptide(L)'
;MERARASFDALASLSDPLRVPASERTYGRQFAQMYDYRLAVLRRRAREAAMAQRPDTCANATYIERLLDIPPRQMCMVVGTFYSAMQLKPDVLQDIARDLSLPAPPPRTSYVDTEHDELFLEDQSGRVRVVGDLLRPGTQLAQTCVTGVVACVIGIETPDGDLEVHHVFFPGLPPTAAVSYLAAKPAPTPSNNHNFIVLASGLHVGESDPRSDLARDLLMEWLSGELCSSTDERARVARISSLVLAGDCVQQAAWKQVSETKSMESNPFAFLDPYIDQLCETLDAVVVMPGMHDPCTMTLPQQPLLRTLLPRASQRTSLHLGTNPTWFSLNGRAILATSGQNLDDLLKYMPDDAKRDSSAALDMAVATLRWSHMAPTAPDTLWCYPFKAADAFVIRAAPDVYVIGNQAAFATTTFQASPTHQVRVILVPTFARTHQVVVLDTETLEPHVMSFHTS
;
A
#
# COMPACT_ATOMS: atom_id res chain seq x y z
N MET A 1 27.56 -5.91 -21.82
CA MET A 1 26.45 -4.98 -22.23
C MET A 1 26.56 -3.72 -21.37
N GLU A 2 26.73 -2.55 -21.98
CA GLU A 2 26.72 -1.29 -21.23
C GLU A 2 25.28 -0.98 -20.81
N ARG A 3 25.05 -0.80 -19.51
CA ARG A 3 23.70 -0.60 -18.97
C ARG A 3 23.42 0.86 -18.67
N ALA A 4 22.12 1.21 -18.74
CA ALA A 4 21.64 2.48 -18.25
C ALA A 4 21.86 2.58 -16.74
N ARG A 5 22.30 3.75 -16.29
CA ARG A 5 22.49 4.01 -14.86
C ARG A 5 21.22 4.46 -14.19
N ALA A 6 21.03 4.03 -12.94
CA ALA A 6 19.96 4.49 -12.08
C ALA A 6 20.45 5.59 -11.14
N SER A 7 19.58 6.57 -10.85
CA SER A 7 19.70 7.41 -9.69
C SER A 7 18.74 6.96 -8.61
N PHE A 8 19.25 6.60 -7.44
CA PHE A 8 18.44 6.21 -6.28
C PHE A 8 18.51 7.28 -5.19
N ASP A 9 17.37 7.58 -4.58
CA ASP A 9 17.26 8.43 -3.39
C ASP A 9 16.23 7.84 -2.43
N ALA A 10 16.62 7.66 -1.17
CA ALA A 10 15.77 7.05 -0.15
C ALA A 10 14.58 7.92 0.29
N LEU A 11 14.47 9.18 -0.18
CA LEU A 11 13.45 10.15 0.24
C LEU A 11 13.29 10.18 1.77
N ALA A 12 14.39 10.43 2.48
CA ALA A 12 14.48 10.27 3.95
C ALA A 12 13.34 10.98 4.70
N SER A 13 12.94 12.17 4.29
CA SER A 13 11.83 12.90 4.92
C SER A 13 10.48 12.18 4.89
N LEU A 14 10.27 11.26 3.95
CA LEU A 14 9.06 10.46 3.78
C LEU A 14 9.25 9.03 4.30
N SER A 15 10.45 8.46 4.18
CA SER A 15 10.75 7.07 4.54
C SER A 15 11.16 6.90 6.01
N ASP A 16 11.85 7.88 6.62
CA ASP A 16 12.30 7.78 8.02
C ASP A 16 11.14 7.62 9.02
N PRO A 17 9.98 8.28 8.87
CA PRO A 17 8.83 8.04 9.75
C PRO A 17 8.32 6.58 9.76
N LEU A 18 8.64 5.80 8.73
CA LEU A 18 8.30 4.37 8.61
C LEU A 18 9.32 3.47 9.31
N ARG A 19 10.48 4.01 9.69
CA ARG A 19 11.53 3.27 10.41
C ARG A 19 11.34 3.38 11.91
N VAL A 20 11.25 2.24 12.58
CA VAL A 20 11.18 2.17 14.04
C VAL A 20 12.44 1.47 14.53
N PRO A 21 13.41 2.22 15.08
CA PRO A 21 14.63 1.63 15.62
C PRO A 21 14.35 0.57 16.68
N ALA A 22 15.09 -0.52 16.69
CA ALA A 22 14.87 -1.62 17.64
C ALA A 22 14.92 -1.17 19.11
N SER A 23 15.77 -0.18 19.42
CA SER A 23 15.91 0.41 20.77
C SER A 23 14.70 1.25 21.21
N GLU A 24 13.85 1.69 20.27
CA GLU A 24 12.69 2.55 20.57
C GLU A 24 11.37 1.79 20.49
N ARG A 25 11.40 0.51 20.10
CA ARG A 25 10.18 -0.31 19.93
C ARG A 25 9.54 -0.58 21.28
N THR A 26 8.28 -0.16 21.40
CA THR A 26 7.42 -0.47 22.53
C THR A 26 5.99 -0.68 22.04
N TYR A 27 5.39 -1.82 22.43
CA TYR A 27 4.05 -2.21 21.99
C TYR A 27 2.98 -2.01 23.08
N GLY A 28 3.36 -1.46 24.24
CA GLY A 28 2.44 -1.20 25.37
C GLY A 28 1.64 0.10 25.26
N ARG A 29 1.68 0.80 24.11
CA ARG A 29 0.95 2.05 23.90
C ARG A 29 -0.44 1.78 23.34
N GLN A 30 -1.38 2.68 23.66
CA GLN A 30 -2.73 2.67 23.06
C GLN A 30 -2.73 3.37 21.70
N PHE A 31 -3.63 2.96 20.82
CA PHE A 31 -3.76 3.47 19.46
C PHE A 31 -4.57 4.77 19.34
N ALA A 32 -5.26 5.21 20.41
CA ALA A 32 -6.07 6.43 20.38
C ALA A 32 -5.31 7.65 19.85
N GLN A 33 -4.04 7.82 20.26
CA GLN A 33 -3.20 8.94 19.82
C GLN A 33 -2.91 8.92 18.30
N MET A 34 -2.87 7.75 17.68
CA MET A 34 -2.69 7.61 16.25
C MET A 34 -3.93 8.09 15.48
N TYR A 35 -5.14 7.73 15.96
CA TYR A 35 -6.40 8.22 15.38
C TYR A 35 -6.54 9.74 15.55
N ASP A 36 -6.22 10.27 16.74
CA ASP A 36 -6.22 11.72 16.99
C ASP A 36 -5.29 12.48 16.03
N TYR A 37 -4.09 11.95 15.84
CA TYR A 37 -3.12 12.53 14.92
C TYR A 37 -3.62 12.48 13.48
N ARG A 38 -4.15 11.34 13.04
CA ARG A 38 -4.73 11.14 11.70
C ARG A 38 -5.80 12.18 11.42
N LEU A 39 -6.78 12.28 12.32
CA LEU A 39 -7.88 13.23 12.22
C LEU A 39 -7.36 14.68 12.18
N ALA A 40 -6.43 15.05 13.07
CA ALA A 40 -5.88 16.41 13.12
C ALA A 40 -5.17 16.81 11.82
N VAL A 41 -4.38 15.90 11.23
CA VAL A 41 -3.64 16.18 9.99
C VAL A 41 -4.56 16.26 8.77
N LEU A 42 -5.59 15.39 8.70
CA LEU A 42 -6.45 15.28 7.54
C LEU A 42 -7.66 16.21 7.60
N ARG A 43 -8.09 16.67 8.79
CA ARG A 43 -9.27 17.52 9.02
C ARG A 43 -9.30 18.75 8.12
N ARG A 44 -8.20 19.49 8.09
CA ARG A 44 -8.13 20.73 7.28
C ARG A 44 -8.33 20.43 5.79
N ARG A 45 -7.67 19.42 5.24
CA ARG A 45 -7.79 19.07 3.81
C ARG A 45 -9.18 18.55 3.45
N ALA A 46 -9.76 17.71 4.31
CA ALA A 46 -11.13 17.23 4.11
C ALA A 46 -12.15 18.40 4.09
N ARG A 47 -11.99 19.37 4.99
CA ARG A 47 -12.82 20.58 5.01
C ARG A 47 -12.60 21.44 3.77
N GLU A 48 -11.36 21.70 3.37
CA GLU A 48 -11.02 22.47 2.16
C GLU A 48 -11.60 21.81 0.91
N ALA A 49 -11.51 20.48 0.78
CA ALA A 49 -12.11 19.72 -0.32
C ALA A 49 -13.63 19.87 -0.36
N ALA A 50 -14.30 19.77 0.80
CA ALA A 50 -15.74 19.99 0.90
C ALA A 50 -16.12 21.41 0.51
N MET A 51 -15.41 22.42 0.98
CA MET A 51 -15.68 23.83 0.64
C MET A 51 -15.51 24.13 -0.83
N ALA A 52 -14.55 23.46 -1.51
CA ALA A 52 -14.29 23.63 -2.92
C ALA A 52 -15.27 22.88 -3.84
N GLN A 53 -15.84 21.76 -3.37
CA GLN A 53 -16.59 20.83 -4.21
C GLN A 53 -18.08 20.73 -3.82
N ARG A 54 -18.50 21.35 -2.70
CA ARG A 54 -19.91 21.29 -2.27
C ARG A 54 -20.84 21.86 -3.33
N PRO A 55 -21.97 21.20 -3.59
CA PRO A 55 -22.97 21.72 -4.52
C PRO A 55 -23.68 22.96 -3.94
N ASP A 56 -24.25 23.78 -4.83
CA ASP A 56 -24.98 25.00 -4.44
C ASP A 56 -26.17 24.72 -3.49
N THR A 57 -26.76 23.53 -3.60
CA THR A 57 -27.84 23.07 -2.70
C THR A 57 -27.39 22.98 -1.24
N CYS A 58 -26.09 22.84 -0.99
CA CYS A 58 -25.49 22.76 0.34
C CYS A 58 -24.69 24.03 0.72
N ALA A 59 -24.87 25.13 -0.03
CA ALA A 59 -24.14 26.38 0.22
C ALA A 59 -24.34 26.94 1.63
N ASN A 60 -25.51 26.69 2.26
CA ASN A 60 -25.87 27.11 3.61
C ASN A 60 -25.42 26.15 4.72
N ALA A 61 -24.74 25.02 4.39
CA ALA A 61 -24.22 24.10 5.40
C ALA A 61 -23.15 24.78 6.25
N THR A 62 -23.42 24.87 7.56
CA THR A 62 -22.51 25.48 8.53
C THR A 62 -21.46 24.48 8.97
N TYR A 63 -20.17 24.88 9.02
CA TYR A 63 -19.12 24.03 9.55
C TYR A 63 -19.20 23.93 11.07
N ILE A 64 -19.23 22.70 11.55
CA ILE A 64 -19.26 22.35 12.98
C ILE A 64 -17.92 21.68 13.32
N GLU A 65 -17.29 22.15 14.39
CA GLU A 65 -15.95 21.68 14.79
C GLU A 65 -15.99 20.30 15.45
N ARG A 66 -17.02 20.01 16.25
CA ARG A 66 -17.16 18.76 17.01
C ARG A 66 -18.51 18.11 16.72
N LEU A 67 -18.52 16.78 16.65
CA LEU A 67 -19.76 16.01 16.44
C LEU A 67 -20.82 16.29 17.51
N LEU A 68 -20.40 16.52 18.77
CA LEU A 68 -21.31 16.82 19.87
C LEU A 68 -22.09 18.13 19.68
N ASP A 69 -21.60 19.04 18.86
CA ASP A 69 -22.20 20.36 18.63
C ASP A 69 -23.12 20.39 17.39
N ILE A 70 -23.42 19.24 16.77
CA ILE A 70 -24.31 19.16 15.60
C ILE A 70 -25.70 19.74 15.96
N PRO A 71 -26.17 20.76 15.23
CA PRO A 71 -27.47 21.35 15.50
C PRO A 71 -28.60 20.47 14.97
N PRO A 72 -29.67 20.24 15.78
CA PRO A 72 -30.77 19.38 15.36
C PRO A 72 -31.49 19.96 14.13
N ARG A 73 -31.78 19.10 13.16
CA ARG A 73 -32.56 19.42 11.95
C ARG A 73 -32.01 20.57 11.11
N GLN A 74 -30.72 20.87 11.21
CA GLN A 74 -30.07 21.87 10.39
C GLN A 74 -28.98 21.24 9.56
N MET A 75 -28.84 21.69 8.32
CA MET A 75 -27.75 21.21 7.46
C MET A 75 -26.41 21.68 7.98
N CYS A 76 -25.55 20.75 8.28
CA CYS A 76 -24.22 21.01 8.81
C CYS A 76 -23.14 20.28 8.00
N MET A 77 -21.91 20.74 8.17
CA MET A 77 -20.70 20.15 7.62
C MET A 77 -19.77 19.83 8.78
N VAL A 78 -19.35 18.57 8.91
CA VAL A 78 -18.49 18.10 10.00
C VAL A 78 -17.43 17.17 9.49
N VAL A 79 -16.25 17.15 10.14
CA VAL A 79 -15.14 16.23 9.80
C VAL A 79 -14.97 15.23 10.92
N GLY A 80 -14.98 13.95 10.57
CA GLY A 80 -14.74 12.86 11.48
C GLY A 80 -14.04 11.70 10.82
N THR A 81 -13.82 10.64 11.60
CA THR A 81 -13.27 9.36 11.16
C THR A 81 -14.39 8.35 11.06
N PHE A 82 -14.53 7.66 9.94
CA PHE A 82 -15.50 6.57 9.82
C PHE A 82 -15.11 5.38 10.69
N TYR A 83 -16.10 4.77 11.31
CA TYR A 83 -16.01 3.50 12.00
C TYR A 83 -17.12 2.58 11.54
N SER A 84 -16.75 1.45 10.96
CA SER A 84 -17.69 0.41 10.52
C SER A 84 -17.83 -0.64 11.62
N ALA A 85 -18.99 -0.69 12.27
CA ALA A 85 -19.33 -1.71 13.26
C ALA A 85 -19.80 -2.96 12.51
N MET A 86 -18.89 -3.92 12.32
CA MET A 86 -19.11 -5.13 11.53
C MET A 86 -18.94 -6.35 12.42
N GLN A 87 -19.99 -7.18 12.53
CA GLN A 87 -19.99 -8.36 13.39
C GLN A 87 -19.04 -9.46 12.92
N LEU A 88 -18.69 -9.47 11.63
CA LEU A 88 -17.84 -10.50 11.03
C LEU A 88 -16.35 -10.15 11.08
N LYS A 89 -15.96 -9.00 11.64
CA LYS A 89 -14.55 -8.68 11.89
C LYS A 89 -13.89 -9.70 12.82
N PRO A 90 -12.57 -9.93 12.71
CA PRO A 90 -11.84 -10.77 13.65
C PRO A 90 -12.05 -10.29 15.09
N ASP A 91 -12.38 -11.22 15.99
CA ASP A 91 -12.39 -10.97 17.43
C ASP A 91 -11.00 -11.27 18.02
N VAL A 92 -10.60 -10.53 19.02
CA VAL A 92 -9.36 -10.73 19.80
C VAL A 92 -9.25 -12.18 20.30
N LEU A 93 -10.37 -12.84 20.61
CA LEU A 93 -10.40 -14.24 21.02
C LEU A 93 -9.95 -15.18 19.89
N GLN A 94 -10.25 -14.86 18.63
CA GLN A 94 -9.81 -15.67 17.48
C GLN A 94 -8.31 -15.52 17.25
N ASP A 95 -7.75 -14.32 17.48
CA ASP A 95 -6.31 -14.08 17.38
C ASP A 95 -5.57 -14.82 18.50
N ILE A 96 -6.07 -14.76 19.73
CA ILE A 96 -5.51 -15.53 20.86
C ILE A 96 -5.59 -17.05 20.60
N ALA A 97 -6.69 -17.54 20.06
CA ALA A 97 -6.83 -18.96 19.72
C ALA A 97 -5.81 -19.40 18.67
N ARG A 98 -5.55 -18.54 17.67
CA ARG A 98 -4.54 -18.80 16.65
C ARG A 98 -3.13 -18.82 17.24
N ASP A 99 -2.80 -17.89 18.12
CA ASP A 99 -1.50 -17.81 18.80
C ASP A 99 -1.27 -19.04 19.70
N LEU A 100 -2.31 -19.55 20.32
CA LEU A 100 -2.27 -20.76 21.14
C LEU A 100 -2.37 -22.06 20.33
N SER A 101 -2.36 -21.99 18.99
CA SER A 101 -2.54 -23.16 18.09
C SER A 101 -3.82 -23.93 18.35
N LEU A 102 -4.86 -23.28 18.87
CA LEU A 102 -6.18 -23.85 19.00
C LEU A 102 -6.91 -23.87 17.66
N PRO A 103 -7.91 -24.77 17.45
CA PRO A 103 -8.71 -24.78 16.24
C PRO A 103 -9.42 -23.42 16.07
N ALA A 104 -8.92 -22.61 15.16
CA ALA A 104 -9.54 -21.34 14.78
C ALA A 104 -10.37 -21.54 13.51
N PRO A 105 -11.49 -20.83 13.33
CA PRO A 105 -12.22 -20.85 12.08
C PRO A 105 -11.33 -20.35 10.94
N PRO A 106 -11.55 -20.78 9.69
CA PRO A 106 -10.79 -20.31 8.55
C PRO A 106 -10.93 -18.79 8.44
N PRO A 107 -9.86 -18.07 7.99
CA PRO A 107 -9.91 -16.64 7.81
C PRO A 107 -11.02 -16.26 6.83
N ARG A 108 -11.80 -15.24 7.17
CA ARG A 108 -12.89 -14.76 6.32
C ARG A 108 -12.32 -14.00 5.13
N THR A 109 -12.99 -14.16 4.00
CA THR A 109 -12.71 -13.40 2.77
C THR A 109 -13.36 -12.02 2.80
N SER A 110 -14.52 -11.89 3.48
CA SER A 110 -15.24 -10.63 3.68
C SER A 110 -15.73 -10.49 5.12
N TYR A 111 -15.75 -9.24 5.61
CA TYR A 111 -16.31 -8.87 6.91
C TYR A 111 -17.74 -8.32 6.80
N VAL A 112 -18.26 -8.15 5.57
CA VAL A 112 -19.53 -7.47 5.32
C VAL A 112 -20.72 -8.36 5.66
N ASP A 113 -21.60 -7.83 6.50
CA ASP A 113 -22.96 -8.30 6.71
C ASP A 113 -23.93 -7.14 6.43
N THR A 114 -24.52 -7.16 5.23
CA THR A 114 -25.36 -6.04 4.73
C THR A 114 -26.63 -5.80 5.56
N GLU A 115 -27.03 -6.74 6.41
CA GLU A 115 -28.24 -6.62 7.24
C GLU A 115 -27.95 -6.01 8.62
N HIS A 116 -26.74 -6.22 9.16
CA HIS A 116 -26.40 -5.88 10.54
C HIS A 116 -25.26 -4.88 10.69
N ASP A 117 -24.53 -4.58 9.61
CA ASP A 117 -23.42 -3.64 9.67
C ASP A 117 -23.94 -2.21 9.84
N GLU A 118 -23.32 -1.47 10.73
CA GLU A 118 -23.61 -0.06 10.98
C GLU A 118 -22.36 0.79 10.72
N LEU A 119 -22.59 2.01 10.22
CA LEU A 119 -21.53 2.99 9.96
C LEU A 119 -21.67 4.17 10.91
N PHE A 120 -20.56 4.55 11.53
CA PHE A 120 -20.47 5.69 12.44
C PHE A 120 -19.44 6.69 11.97
N LEU A 121 -19.64 7.95 12.34
CA LEU A 121 -18.64 9.00 12.26
C LEU A 121 -18.19 9.35 13.69
N GLU A 122 -16.87 9.43 13.91
CA GLU A 122 -16.27 9.63 15.23
C GLU A 122 -15.30 10.82 15.23
N ASP A 123 -15.27 11.53 16.34
CA ASP A 123 -14.21 12.46 16.68
C ASP A 123 -13.88 12.38 18.18
N GLN A 124 -13.05 13.29 18.68
CA GLN A 124 -12.68 13.34 20.10
C GLN A 124 -13.86 13.67 21.02
N SER A 125 -14.97 14.22 20.51
CA SER A 125 -16.14 14.61 21.31
C SER A 125 -17.17 13.48 21.42
N GLY A 126 -17.24 12.58 20.45
CA GLY A 126 -18.22 11.51 20.46
C GLY A 126 -18.35 10.76 19.15
N ARG A 127 -19.46 10.07 19.01
CA ARG A 127 -19.80 9.20 17.89
C ARG A 127 -21.25 9.45 17.48
N VAL A 128 -21.53 9.49 16.19
CA VAL A 128 -22.87 9.57 15.61
C VAL A 128 -23.03 8.49 14.55
N ARG A 129 -24.16 7.80 14.53
CA ARG A 129 -24.48 6.87 13.45
C ARG A 129 -24.80 7.66 12.19
N VAL A 130 -24.25 7.23 11.05
CA VAL A 130 -24.49 7.86 9.76
C VAL A 130 -25.42 6.99 8.92
N VAL A 131 -26.43 7.63 8.34
CA VAL A 131 -27.48 6.98 7.55
C VAL A 131 -27.68 7.74 6.23
N GLY A 132 -28.45 7.19 5.32
CA GLY A 132 -28.84 7.83 4.06
C GLY A 132 -28.61 6.95 2.83
N ASP A 133 -29.26 7.34 1.72
CA ASP A 133 -29.24 6.54 0.47
C ASP A 133 -27.85 6.34 -0.11
N LEU A 134 -26.95 7.31 0.07
CA LEU A 134 -25.57 7.25 -0.41
C LEU A 134 -24.73 6.18 0.30
N LEU A 135 -25.10 5.84 1.55
CA LEU A 135 -24.36 4.92 2.41
C LEU A 135 -25.06 3.55 2.52
N ARG A 136 -26.07 3.29 1.70
CA ARG A 136 -26.70 1.96 1.66
C ARG A 136 -25.68 0.89 1.31
N PRO A 137 -25.74 -0.29 1.97
CA PRO A 137 -24.89 -1.42 1.64
C PRO A 137 -24.93 -1.72 0.14
N GLY A 138 -23.76 -1.92 -0.47
CA GLY A 138 -23.62 -2.16 -1.91
C GLY A 138 -23.40 -0.90 -2.77
N THR A 139 -23.58 0.31 -2.25
CA THR A 139 -23.20 1.51 -3.00
C THR A 139 -21.66 1.66 -3.02
N GLN A 140 -21.13 2.21 -4.11
CA GLN A 140 -19.70 2.44 -4.25
C GLN A 140 -19.14 3.33 -3.12
N LEU A 141 -19.91 4.33 -2.69
CA LEU A 141 -19.50 5.20 -1.60
C LEU A 141 -19.44 4.46 -0.25
N ALA A 142 -20.43 3.63 0.06
CA ALA A 142 -20.43 2.83 1.30
C ALA A 142 -19.20 1.91 1.38
N GLN A 143 -18.78 1.31 0.26
CA GLN A 143 -17.59 0.47 0.19
C GLN A 143 -16.28 1.25 0.44
N THR A 144 -16.29 2.58 0.28
CA THR A 144 -15.13 3.45 0.53
C THR A 144 -15.15 4.13 1.90
N CYS A 145 -16.25 4.00 2.67
CA CYS A 145 -16.37 4.54 4.03
C CYS A 145 -15.97 3.50 5.08
N VAL A 146 -14.74 2.99 4.99
CA VAL A 146 -14.23 1.95 5.89
C VAL A 146 -13.68 2.55 7.19
N THR A 147 -13.51 1.73 8.22
CA THR A 147 -12.92 2.13 9.51
C THR A 147 -11.59 2.86 9.31
N GLY A 148 -11.43 3.98 9.99
CA GLY A 148 -10.20 4.78 10.00
C GLY A 148 -10.08 5.80 8.88
N VAL A 149 -11.02 5.86 7.95
CA VAL A 149 -11.05 6.89 6.88
C VAL A 149 -11.57 8.20 7.43
N VAL A 150 -10.79 9.28 7.25
CA VAL A 150 -11.21 10.65 7.60
C VAL A 150 -11.93 11.27 6.41
N ALA A 151 -13.10 11.85 6.68
CA ALA A 151 -13.87 12.56 5.66
C ALA A 151 -14.61 13.77 6.25
N CYS A 152 -14.95 14.70 5.37
CA CYS A 152 -15.92 15.76 5.65
C CYS A 152 -17.29 15.31 5.14
N VAL A 153 -18.27 15.34 6.02
CA VAL A 153 -19.65 14.92 5.74
C VAL A 153 -20.55 16.14 5.79
N ILE A 154 -21.45 16.26 4.80
CA ILE A 154 -22.57 17.21 4.85
C ILE A 154 -23.86 16.42 5.08
N GLY A 155 -24.61 16.77 6.12
CA GLY A 155 -25.82 16.07 6.49
C GLY A 155 -26.71 16.86 7.43
N ILE A 156 -27.80 16.22 7.84
CA ILE A 156 -28.82 16.76 8.76
C ILE A 156 -29.07 15.73 9.86
N GLU A 157 -29.07 16.18 11.11
CA GLU A 157 -29.44 15.29 12.22
C GLU A 157 -30.94 14.94 12.13
N THR A 158 -31.22 13.64 12.20
CA THR A 158 -32.57 13.09 12.20
C THR A 158 -33.22 13.22 13.61
N PRO A 159 -34.55 13.04 13.73
CA PRO A 159 -35.19 13.01 15.04
C PRO A 159 -34.68 11.90 15.97
N ASP A 160 -34.10 10.83 15.41
CA ASP A 160 -33.59 9.69 16.16
C ASP A 160 -32.13 9.89 16.61
N GLY A 161 -31.52 11.03 16.26
CA GLY A 161 -30.14 11.38 16.63
C GLY A 161 -29.09 10.82 15.66
N ASP A 162 -29.50 10.28 14.53
CA ASP A 162 -28.59 9.85 13.47
C ASP A 162 -28.24 11.03 12.55
N LEU A 163 -27.11 10.98 11.86
CA LEU A 163 -26.74 11.95 10.83
C LEU A 163 -27.11 11.42 9.44
N GLU A 164 -28.14 11.99 8.82
CA GLU A 164 -28.50 11.68 7.43
C GLU A 164 -27.55 12.38 6.48
N VAL A 165 -26.76 11.57 5.74
CA VAL A 165 -25.65 12.04 4.92
C VAL A 165 -26.11 12.36 3.51
N HIS A 166 -25.85 13.59 3.08
CA HIS A 166 -26.11 14.06 1.72
C HIS A 166 -24.85 14.06 0.83
N HIS A 167 -23.68 14.34 1.41
CA HIS A 167 -22.41 14.33 0.68
C HIS A 167 -21.25 13.93 1.57
N VAL A 168 -20.25 13.27 0.96
CA VAL A 168 -18.98 12.89 1.61
C VAL A 168 -17.82 13.39 0.77
N PHE A 169 -16.85 14.04 1.39
CA PHE A 169 -15.64 14.58 0.76
C PHE A 169 -14.40 14.07 1.46
N PHE A 170 -13.47 13.54 0.68
CA PHE A 170 -12.20 13.02 1.19
C PHE A 170 -11.09 14.06 1.07
N PRO A 171 -10.01 13.96 1.89
CA PRO A 171 -8.93 14.94 1.95
C PRO A 171 -8.19 15.17 0.63
N GLY A 172 -8.13 14.14 -0.24
CA GLY A 172 -7.29 14.16 -1.43
C GLY A 172 -5.79 14.20 -1.08
N LEU A 173 -4.94 14.05 -2.09
CA LEU A 173 -3.49 14.14 -1.91
C LEU A 173 -3.07 15.59 -1.65
N PRO A 174 -2.01 15.81 -0.86
CA PRO A 174 -1.43 17.15 -0.69
C PRO A 174 -0.87 17.65 -2.02
N PRO A 175 -0.88 18.99 -2.26
CA PRO A 175 -0.27 19.55 -3.45
C PRO A 175 1.23 19.20 -3.48
N THR A 176 1.76 18.90 -4.66
CA THR A 176 3.17 18.49 -4.87
C THR A 176 4.19 19.50 -4.31
N ALA A 177 3.83 20.78 -4.31
CA ALA A 177 4.65 21.86 -3.73
C ALA A 177 4.83 21.78 -2.21
N ALA A 178 4.03 20.95 -1.51
CA ALA A 178 4.13 20.81 -0.04
C ALA A 178 5.42 20.06 0.40
N VAL A 179 6.09 19.36 -0.52
CA VAL A 179 7.36 18.68 -0.24
C VAL A 179 8.44 19.33 -1.07
N SER A 180 9.27 20.15 -0.43
CA SER A 180 10.35 20.95 -1.03
C SER A 180 11.26 20.14 -1.98
N TYR A 181 11.47 18.86 -1.68
CA TYR A 181 12.31 17.98 -2.50
C TYR A 181 11.67 17.64 -3.86
N LEU A 182 10.33 17.39 -3.89
CA LEU A 182 9.62 17.08 -5.14
C LEU A 182 9.37 18.34 -5.99
N ALA A 183 9.25 19.51 -5.33
CA ALA A 183 9.06 20.79 -6.00
C ALA A 183 10.34 21.33 -6.68
N ALA A 184 11.52 20.92 -6.18
CA ALA A 184 12.82 21.41 -6.68
C ALA A 184 13.35 20.64 -7.89
N LYS A 185 12.67 19.57 -8.34
CA LYS A 185 13.12 18.81 -9.52
C LYS A 185 12.80 19.55 -10.81
N PRO A 186 13.80 19.80 -11.67
CA PRO A 186 13.52 20.12 -13.06
C PRO A 186 12.74 18.95 -13.67
N ALA A 187 11.70 19.27 -14.44
CA ALA A 187 11.04 18.24 -15.26
C ALA A 187 12.13 17.42 -15.99
N PRO A 188 12.02 16.07 -16.02
CA PRO A 188 13.00 15.28 -16.74
C PRO A 188 13.14 15.85 -18.15
N THR A 189 14.33 16.27 -18.52
CA THR A 189 14.63 16.68 -19.89
C THR A 189 14.35 15.46 -20.77
N PRO A 190 13.52 15.57 -21.81
CA PRO A 190 13.26 14.44 -22.72
C PRO A 190 14.60 13.98 -23.26
N SER A 191 15.13 12.90 -22.71
CA SER A 191 16.29 12.23 -23.25
C SER A 191 15.79 11.12 -24.17
N ASN A 192 16.38 10.93 -25.33
CA ASN A 192 16.06 9.78 -26.19
C ASN A 192 16.44 8.43 -25.54
N ASN A 193 16.84 8.43 -24.27
CA ASN A 193 17.29 7.27 -23.50
C ASN A 193 16.29 6.97 -22.36
N HIS A 194 15.13 6.39 -22.70
CA HIS A 194 14.18 5.88 -21.73
C HIS A 194 14.80 4.81 -20.84
N ASN A 195 14.78 4.99 -19.54
CA ASN A 195 15.19 3.99 -18.57
C ASN A 195 13.96 3.20 -18.11
N PHE A 196 14.15 1.93 -17.82
CA PHE A 196 13.09 1.06 -17.31
C PHE A 196 13.38 0.62 -15.88
N ILE A 197 12.30 0.47 -15.10
CA ILE A 197 12.29 -0.14 -13.78
C ILE A 197 11.49 -1.43 -13.90
N VAL A 198 12.03 -2.54 -13.41
CA VAL A 198 11.26 -3.78 -13.26
C VAL A 198 10.65 -3.82 -11.87
N LEU A 199 9.35 -4.11 -11.79
CA LEU A 199 8.60 -4.29 -10.56
C LEU A 199 8.19 -5.75 -10.47
N ALA A 200 8.55 -6.42 -9.38
CA ALA A 200 8.17 -7.80 -9.09
C ALA A 200 7.77 -7.92 -7.62
N SER A 201 6.97 -8.93 -7.29
CA SER A 201 6.57 -9.25 -5.91
C SER A 201 6.30 -10.74 -5.78
N GLY A 202 6.44 -11.29 -4.58
CA GLY A 202 6.08 -12.67 -4.32
C GLY A 202 6.96 -13.67 -5.08
N LEU A 203 8.28 -13.58 -4.95
CA LEU A 203 9.20 -14.56 -5.55
C LEU A 203 9.05 -15.94 -4.91
N HIS A 204 8.64 -16.01 -3.64
CA HIS A 204 8.40 -17.22 -2.84
C HIS A 204 9.56 -18.24 -2.93
N VAL A 205 10.80 -17.79 -2.80
CA VAL A 205 11.97 -18.67 -2.78
C VAL A 205 11.83 -19.70 -1.67
N GLY A 206 12.04 -20.98 -1.99
CA GLY A 206 11.84 -22.11 -1.08
C GLY A 206 10.46 -22.77 -1.19
N GLU A 207 9.59 -22.31 -2.08
CA GLU A 207 8.40 -23.04 -2.51
C GLU A 207 8.81 -24.23 -3.38
N SER A 208 8.22 -25.41 -3.12
CA SER A 208 8.56 -26.64 -3.86
C SER A 208 7.81 -26.71 -5.21
N ASP A 209 7.92 -25.67 -6.01
CA ASP A 209 7.37 -25.63 -7.38
C ASP A 209 8.50 -25.42 -8.41
N PRO A 210 8.86 -26.48 -9.17
CA PRO A 210 9.90 -26.39 -10.19
C PRO A 210 9.63 -25.35 -11.29
N ARG A 211 8.37 -25.00 -11.55
CA ARG A 211 8.00 -23.99 -12.54
C ARG A 211 8.36 -22.59 -12.06
N SER A 212 8.11 -22.31 -10.80
CA SER A 212 8.49 -21.05 -10.17
C SER A 212 10.01 -20.90 -10.08
N ASP A 213 10.75 -22.00 -9.80
CA ASP A 213 12.23 -21.99 -9.83
C ASP A 213 12.74 -21.62 -11.22
N LEU A 214 12.26 -22.32 -12.24
CA LEU A 214 12.66 -22.06 -13.63
C LEU A 214 12.27 -20.64 -14.08
N ALA A 215 11.10 -20.14 -13.70
CA ALA A 215 10.68 -18.77 -14.02
C ALA A 215 11.62 -17.72 -13.38
N ARG A 216 12.11 -17.96 -12.14
CA ARG A 216 13.11 -17.11 -11.50
C ARG A 216 14.46 -17.13 -12.24
N ASP A 217 14.90 -18.29 -12.70
CA ASP A 217 16.13 -18.41 -13.49
C ASP A 217 15.97 -17.66 -14.83
N LEU A 218 14.84 -17.83 -15.53
CA LEU A 218 14.54 -17.10 -16.75
C LEU A 218 14.48 -15.58 -16.54
N LEU A 219 13.93 -15.12 -15.42
CA LEU A 219 13.95 -13.70 -15.05
C LEU A 219 15.38 -13.18 -14.92
N MET A 220 16.25 -13.94 -14.26
CA MET A 220 17.66 -13.60 -14.09
C MET A 220 18.39 -13.54 -15.43
N GLU A 221 18.25 -14.58 -16.27
CA GLU A 221 18.86 -14.65 -17.60
C GLU A 221 18.36 -13.53 -18.53
N TRP A 222 17.06 -13.20 -18.44
CA TRP A 222 16.51 -12.08 -19.19
C TRP A 222 17.11 -10.75 -18.72
N LEU A 223 17.14 -10.51 -17.41
CA LEU A 223 17.76 -9.30 -16.85
C LEU A 223 19.25 -9.22 -17.17
N SER A 224 19.98 -10.32 -17.26
CA SER A 224 21.40 -10.33 -17.69
C SER A 224 21.58 -10.10 -19.19
N GLY A 225 20.50 -10.27 -19.97
CA GLY A 225 20.49 -10.11 -21.44
C GLY A 225 20.88 -11.37 -22.18
N GLU A 226 20.93 -12.53 -21.52
CA GLU A 226 21.29 -13.82 -22.10
C GLU A 226 20.14 -14.42 -22.90
N LEU A 227 18.88 -14.17 -22.50
CA LEU A 227 17.70 -14.61 -23.23
C LEU A 227 17.36 -13.76 -24.46
N CYS A 228 18.09 -12.67 -24.71
CA CYS A 228 17.76 -11.78 -25.84
C CYS A 228 18.05 -12.42 -27.17
N SER A 229 17.02 -12.61 -27.98
CA SER A 229 17.12 -13.21 -29.32
C SER A 229 17.61 -12.24 -30.42
N SER A 230 17.46 -10.92 -30.17
CA SER A 230 17.81 -9.86 -31.12
C SER A 230 18.66 -8.75 -30.48
N THR A 231 19.34 -7.97 -31.33
CA THR A 231 20.10 -6.78 -30.90
C THR A 231 19.17 -5.71 -30.31
N ASP A 232 17.94 -5.56 -30.82
CA ASP A 232 16.97 -4.59 -30.35
C ASP A 232 16.41 -4.96 -28.96
N GLU A 233 16.17 -6.25 -28.75
CA GLU A 233 15.75 -6.76 -27.44
C GLU A 233 16.85 -6.57 -26.41
N ARG A 234 18.10 -6.89 -26.77
CA ARG A 234 19.27 -6.65 -25.91
C ARG A 234 19.44 -5.16 -25.58
N ALA A 235 19.19 -4.28 -26.56
CA ALA A 235 19.23 -2.84 -26.35
C ALA A 235 18.11 -2.35 -25.39
N ARG A 236 16.92 -2.98 -25.43
CA ARG A 236 15.85 -2.69 -24.47
C ARG A 236 16.21 -3.16 -23.07
N VAL A 237 16.68 -4.39 -22.93
CA VAL A 237 17.10 -4.94 -21.64
C VAL A 237 18.27 -4.13 -21.04
N ALA A 238 19.18 -3.63 -21.87
CA ALA A 238 20.25 -2.74 -21.43
C ALA A 238 19.76 -1.43 -20.78
N ARG A 239 18.53 -1.00 -21.08
CA ARG A 239 17.88 0.18 -20.46
C ARG A 239 17.23 -0.11 -19.13
N ILE A 240 17.07 -1.38 -18.72
CA ILE A 240 16.61 -1.74 -17.39
C ILE A 240 17.71 -1.40 -16.40
N SER A 241 17.49 -0.32 -15.64
CA SER A 241 18.46 0.18 -14.68
C SER A 241 18.24 -0.32 -13.27
N SER A 242 17.01 -0.73 -12.95
CA SER A 242 16.59 -0.99 -11.56
C SER A 242 15.55 -2.09 -11.46
N LEU A 243 15.52 -2.74 -10.29
CA LEU A 243 14.51 -3.72 -9.90
C LEU A 243 13.93 -3.34 -8.52
N VAL A 244 12.62 -3.45 -8.37
CA VAL A 244 11.91 -3.34 -7.09
C VAL A 244 11.25 -4.68 -6.78
N LEU A 245 11.65 -5.30 -5.67
CA LEU A 245 11.02 -6.49 -5.11
C LEU A 245 10.06 -6.05 -3.99
N ALA A 246 8.77 -6.03 -4.31
CA ALA A 246 7.72 -5.48 -3.47
C ALA A 246 7.14 -6.55 -2.52
N GLY A 247 8.01 -7.18 -1.71
CA GLY A 247 7.67 -8.10 -0.64
C GLY A 247 7.52 -9.57 -1.08
N ASP A 248 7.45 -10.43 -0.06
CA ASP A 248 7.28 -11.88 -0.16
C ASP A 248 8.36 -12.56 -1.03
N CYS A 249 9.63 -12.25 -0.72
CA CYS A 249 10.77 -12.85 -1.39
C CYS A 249 10.94 -14.32 -1.05
N VAL A 250 10.56 -14.75 0.17
CA VAL A 250 10.65 -16.15 0.62
C VAL A 250 9.30 -16.73 0.99
N GLN A 251 9.18 -18.06 0.88
CA GLN A 251 8.00 -18.78 1.32
C GLN A 251 8.02 -18.98 2.84
N GLN A 252 6.96 -18.59 3.55
CA GLN A 252 6.88 -18.65 5.00
C GLN A 252 7.08 -20.07 5.56
N ALA A 253 6.52 -21.10 4.90
CA ALA A 253 6.67 -22.48 5.34
C ALA A 253 8.14 -22.93 5.33
N ALA A 254 8.90 -22.52 4.33
CA ALA A 254 10.30 -22.90 4.19
C ALA A 254 11.17 -22.38 5.34
N TRP A 255 11.06 -21.09 5.69
CA TRP A 255 11.91 -20.55 6.76
C TRP A 255 11.43 -20.95 8.18
N LYS A 256 10.12 -21.19 8.39
CA LYS A 256 9.63 -21.77 9.65
C LYS A 256 10.18 -23.17 9.87
N GLN A 257 10.21 -24.00 8.83
CA GLN A 257 10.77 -25.33 8.89
C GLN A 257 12.26 -25.30 9.26
N VAL A 258 13.03 -24.36 8.73
CA VAL A 258 14.45 -24.16 9.11
C VAL A 258 14.58 -23.82 10.60
N SER A 259 13.71 -22.93 11.10
CA SER A 259 13.70 -22.53 12.51
C SER A 259 13.42 -23.71 13.45
N GLU A 260 12.54 -24.63 13.06
CA GLU A 260 12.15 -25.79 13.84
C GLU A 260 13.18 -26.92 13.78
N THR A 261 13.70 -27.23 12.59
CA THR A 261 14.59 -28.37 12.36
C THR A 261 16.08 -28.04 12.54
N LYS A 262 16.43 -26.73 12.58
CA LYS A 262 17.82 -26.23 12.56
C LYS A 262 18.66 -26.77 11.39
N SER A 263 18.02 -27.24 10.33
CA SER A 263 18.69 -27.75 9.12
C SER A 263 19.06 -26.57 8.22
N MET A 264 20.32 -26.43 7.88
CA MET A 264 20.81 -25.41 6.93
C MET A 264 20.49 -25.77 5.47
N GLU A 265 20.21 -27.04 5.17
CA GLU A 265 20.01 -27.52 3.79
C GLU A 265 18.71 -27.01 3.13
N SER A 266 17.72 -26.61 3.95
CA SER A 266 16.43 -26.07 3.46
C SER A 266 16.29 -24.57 3.69
N ASN A 267 17.37 -23.85 3.99
CA ASN A 267 17.30 -22.42 4.25
C ASN A 267 17.04 -21.63 2.95
N PRO A 268 15.88 -21.00 2.75
CA PRO A 268 15.57 -20.28 1.51
C PRO A 268 16.51 -19.10 1.24
N PHE A 269 17.12 -18.54 2.29
CA PHE A 269 18.13 -17.48 2.14
C PHE A 269 19.45 -17.96 1.54
N ALA A 270 19.74 -19.26 1.60
CA ALA A 270 20.88 -19.82 0.90
C ALA A 270 20.76 -19.72 -0.64
N PHE A 271 19.52 -19.61 -1.14
CA PHE A 271 19.21 -19.39 -2.55
C PHE A 271 18.92 -17.92 -2.85
N LEU A 272 18.20 -17.22 -1.97
CA LEU A 272 17.82 -15.83 -2.17
C LEU A 272 19.03 -14.88 -2.14
N ASP A 273 19.99 -15.07 -1.23
CA ASP A 273 21.15 -14.18 -1.10
C ASP A 273 22.02 -14.16 -2.37
N PRO A 274 22.48 -15.31 -2.92
CA PRO A 274 23.22 -15.29 -4.20
C PRO A 274 22.37 -14.81 -5.38
N TYR A 275 21.06 -15.06 -5.38
CA TYR A 275 20.15 -14.55 -6.41
C TYR A 275 20.08 -13.01 -6.40
N ILE A 276 19.89 -12.40 -5.23
CA ILE A 276 19.91 -10.93 -5.08
C ILE A 276 21.30 -10.37 -5.36
N ASP A 277 22.39 -11.06 -4.95
CA ASP A 277 23.76 -10.63 -5.22
C ASP A 277 24.01 -10.52 -6.73
N GLN A 278 23.59 -11.52 -7.50
CA GLN A 278 23.69 -11.52 -8.97
C GLN A 278 22.84 -10.41 -9.62
N LEU A 279 21.62 -10.15 -9.09
CA LEU A 279 20.81 -9.01 -9.53
C LEU A 279 21.53 -7.69 -9.26
N CYS A 280 22.18 -7.55 -8.11
CA CYS A 280 22.95 -6.37 -7.74
C CYS A 280 24.24 -6.17 -8.56
N GLU A 281 24.81 -7.23 -9.14
CA GLU A 281 25.89 -7.15 -10.12
C GLU A 281 25.38 -6.71 -11.49
N THR A 282 24.13 -7.08 -11.79
CA THR A 282 23.53 -6.85 -13.09
C THR A 282 22.90 -5.46 -13.18
N LEU A 283 22.28 -4.97 -12.11
CA LEU A 283 21.48 -3.74 -12.06
C LEU A 283 22.13 -2.70 -11.15
N ASP A 284 21.89 -1.43 -11.46
CA ASP A 284 22.47 -0.29 -10.75
C ASP A 284 21.75 0.01 -9.42
N ALA A 285 20.46 -0.37 -9.31
CA ALA A 285 19.70 -0.30 -8.06
C ALA A 285 18.72 -1.48 -7.94
N VAL A 286 18.80 -2.20 -6.82
CA VAL A 286 17.86 -3.27 -6.43
C VAL A 286 17.25 -2.89 -5.09
N VAL A 287 15.95 -2.58 -5.10
CA VAL A 287 15.18 -2.25 -3.89
C VAL A 287 14.46 -3.50 -3.43
N VAL A 288 14.72 -3.92 -2.19
CA VAL A 288 14.05 -5.08 -1.58
C VAL A 288 13.29 -4.60 -0.35
N MET A 289 11.99 -4.87 -0.33
CA MET A 289 11.13 -4.59 0.82
C MET A 289 10.51 -5.88 1.34
N PRO A 290 10.20 -5.97 2.65
CA PRO A 290 9.58 -7.16 3.22
C PRO A 290 8.10 -7.26 2.86
N GLY A 291 7.57 -8.48 2.89
CA GLY A 291 6.17 -8.77 2.77
C GLY A 291 5.64 -9.61 3.95
N MET A 292 4.40 -10.06 3.83
CA MET A 292 3.70 -10.79 4.90
C MET A 292 4.40 -12.09 5.29
N HIS A 293 5.02 -12.76 4.34
CA HIS A 293 5.63 -14.07 4.50
C HIS A 293 7.13 -14.02 4.80
N ASP A 294 7.75 -12.86 4.64
CA ASP A 294 9.17 -12.66 4.91
C ASP A 294 9.47 -12.60 6.43
N PRO A 295 10.67 -13.03 6.87
CA PRO A 295 11.06 -12.97 8.30
C PRO A 295 11.40 -11.55 8.74
N CYS A 296 10.38 -10.78 9.01
CA CYS A 296 10.44 -9.40 9.48
C CYS A 296 9.44 -9.15 10.61
N THR A 297 9.24 -7.89 11.00
CA THR A 297 8.19 -7.54 11.96
C THR A 297 6.81 -7.81 11.38
N MET A 298 5.91 -8.44 12.15
CA MET A 298 4.54 -8.74 11.69
C MET A 298 3.69 -7.48 11.56
N THR A 299 3.95 -6.48 12.42
CA THR A 299 3.21 -5.22 12.43
C THR A 299 3.73 -4.26 11.36
N LEU A 300 2.83 -3.56 10.68
CA LEU A 300 3.19 -2.44 9.79
C LEU A 300 3.58 -1.19 10.60
N PRO A 301 4.54 -0.40 10.12
CA PRO A 301 5.44 -0.64 8.99
C PRO A 301 6.38 -1.81 9.30
N GLN A 302 6.44 -2.76 8.38
CA GLN A 302 7.43 -3.82 8.48
C GLN A 302 8.82 -3.22 8.29
N GLN A 303 9.75 -3.65 9.14
CA GLN A 303 11.11 -3.13 9.10
C GLN A 303 11.95 -3.86 8.04
N PRO A 304 12.99 -3.23 7.50
CA PRO A 304 13.81 -3.85 6.46
C PRO A 304 14.32 -5.23 6.86
N LEU A 305 14.49 -6.11 5.88
CA LEU A 305 15.14 -7.40 6.10
C LEU A 305 16.53 -7.20 6.74
N LEU A 306 16.89 -8.10 7.66
CA LEU A 306 18.19 -8.03 8.32
C LEU A 306 19.30 -8.31 7.29
N ARG A 307 20.35 -7.48 7.28
CA ARG A 307 21.52 -7.68 6.40
C ARG A 307 22.21 -9.02 6.63
N THR A 308 22.10 -9.58 7.83
CA THR A 308 22.63 -10.90 8.18
C THR A 308 21.94 -12.06 7.45
N LEU A 309 20.73 -11.85 6.92
CA LEU A 309 20.03 -12.82 6.08
C LEU A 309 20.55 -12.82 4.63
N LEU A 310 21.19 -11.71 4.22
CA LEU A 310 21.69 -11.47 2.87
C LEU A 310 23.18 -11.10 2.91
N PRO A 311 24.08 -11.99 3.40
CA PRO A 311 25.47 -11.64 3.67
C PRO A 311 26.28 -11.27 2.42
N ARG A 312 25.99 -11.84 1.24
CA ARG A 312 26.64 -11.51 -0.02
C ARG A 312 26.06 -10.22 -0.62
N ALA A 313 24.76 -10.21 -0.85
CA ALA A 313 24.08 -9.08 -1.45
C ALA A 313 24.25 -7.79 -0.64
N SER A 314 24.34 -7.89 0.71
CA SER A 314 24.58 -6.74 1.59
C SER A 314 25.94 -6.06 1.44
N GLN A 315 26.88 -6.67 0.72
CA GLN A 315 28.15 -6.04 0.34
C GLN A 315 28.01 -5.10 -0.87
N ARG A 316 26.91 -5.20 -1.61
CA ARG A 316 26.68 -4.40 -2.80
C ARG A 316 26.13 -3.02 -2.47
N THR A 317 26.66 -2.01 -3.10
CA THR A 317 26.16 -0.63 -2.99
C THR A 317 24.84 -0.42 -3.73
N SER A 318 24.54 -1.27 -4.70
CA SER A 318 23.29 -1.27 -5.47
C SER A 318 22.11 -1.87 -4.69
N LEU A 319 22.33 -2.54 -3.54
CA LEU A 319 21.25 -3.07 -2.70
C LEU A 319 20.67 -2.02 -1.75
N HIS A 320 19.36 -1.79 -1.85
CA HIS A 320 18.60 -0.91 -0.98
C HIS A 320 17.50 -1.69 -0.25
N LEU A 321 17.62 -1.81 1.08
CA LEU A 321 16.61 -2.49 1.92
C LEU A 321 15.62 -1.46 2.45
N GLY A 322 14.36 -1.55 1.99
CA GLY A 322 13.25 -0.70 2.37
C GLY A 322 12.39 -1.28 3.49
N THR A 323 11.53 -0.44 4.08
CA THR A 323 10.39 -0.84 4.93
C THR A 323 9.20 -1.29 4.07
N ASN A 324 8.13 -1.77 4.67
CA ASN A 324 6.83 -1.92 4.02
C ASN A 324 5.77 -1.20 4.88
N PRO A 325 5.15 -0.12 4.37
CA PRO A 325 5.42 0.55 3.09
C PRO A 325 6.78 1.26 3.04
N THR A 326 7.17 1.73 1.85
CA THR A 326 8.42 2.50 1.66
C THR A 326 8.27 3.60 0.62
N TRP A 327 9.08 4.67 0.81
CA TRP A 327 9.23 5.77 -0.15
C TRP A 327 10.66 5.80 -0.67
N PHE A 328 10.82 5.97 -1.96
CA PHE A 328 12.12 6.18 -2.59
C PHE A 328 11.94 6.87 -3.95
N SER A 329 13.03 7.36 -4.51
CA SER A 329 13.04 7.85 -5.88
C SER A 329 13.98 7.01 -6.73
N LEU A 330 13.54 6.64 -7.91
CA LEU A 330 14.33 6.01 -8.97
C LEU A 330 14.23 6.84 -10.23
N ASN A 331 15.38 7.18 -10.81
CA ASN A 331 15.48 7.99 -12.03
C ASN A 331 14.62 9.28 -11.97
N GLY A 332 14.60 9.89 -10.78
CA GLY A 332 13.84 11.11 -10.57
C GLY A 332 12.34 10.92 -10.35
N ARG A 333 11.78 9.72 -10.37
CA ARG A 333 10.38 9.45 -10.06
C ARG A 333 10.20 9.07 -8.59
N ALA A 334 9.32 9.76 -7.90
CA ALA A 334 8.96 9.42 -6.53
C ALA A 334 8.01 8.22 -6.52
N ILE A 335 8.41 7.16 -5.83
CA ILE A 335 7.68 5.90 -5.76
C ILE A 335 7.25 5.67 -4.31
N LEU A 336 5.94 5.43 -4.12
CA LEU A 336 5.39 4.83 -2.92
C LEU A 336 5.15 3.36 -3.22
N ALA A 337 5.69 2.46 -2.41
CA ALA A 337 5.51 1.02 -2.60
C ALA A 337 4.99 0.35 -1.34
N THR A 338 4.06 -0.59 -1.51
CA THR A 338 3.54 -1.50 -0.46
C THR A 338 3.60 -2.94 -0.96
N SER A 339 3.69 -3.89 -0.04
CA SER A 339 3.66 -5.32 -0.39
C SER A 339 2.25 -5.91 -0.56
N GLY A 340 1.19 -5.07 -0.48
CA GLY A 340 -0.19 -5.46 -0.75
C GLY A 340 -1.07 -5.73 0.47
N GLN A 341 -0.51 -6.01 1.63
CA GLN A 341 -1.27 -6.34 2.86
C GLN A 341 -2.36 -5.31 3.20
N ASN A 342 -2.09 -4.03 2.97
CA ASN A 342 -3.05 -2.95 3.20
C ASN A 342 -4.23 -3.03 2.25
N LEU A 343 -3.99 -3.37 0.97
CA LEU A 343 -5.06 -3.53 -0.01
C LEU A 343 -5.86 -4.81 0.25
N ASP A 344 -5.18 -5.91 0.56
CA ASP A 344 -5.82 -7.19 0.88
C ASP A 344 -6.75 -7.08 2.10
N ASP A 345 -6.36 -6.26 3.11
CA ASP A 345 -7.21 -6.01 4.27
C ASP A 345 -8.41 -5.12 3.91
N LEU A 346 -8.20 -4.06 3.11
CA LEU A 346 -9.27 -3.19 2.63
C LEU A 346 -10.30 -3.96 1.78
N LEU A 347 -9.88 -4.92 0.96
CA LEU A 347 -10.78 -5.74 0.17
C LEU A 347 -11.72 -6.59 1.02
N LYS A 348 -11.38 -6.89 2.29
CA LYS A 348 -12.28 -7.61 3.20
C LYS A 348 -13.47 -6.76 3.67
N TYR A 349 -13.41 -5.45 3.52
CA TYR A 349 -14.52 -4.53 3.76
C TYR A 349 -15.48 -4.42 2.56
N MET A 350 -15.24 -5.19 1.50
CA MET A 350 -16.13 -5.30 0.34
C MET A 350 -16.89 -6.63 0.36
N PRO A 351 -18.16 -6.67 -0.10
CA PRO A 351 -18.88 -7.92 -0.33
C PRO A 351 -18.15 -8.80 -1.36
N ASP A 352 -18.28 -10.13 -1.23
CA ASP A 352 -17.57 -11.07 -2.12
C ASP A 352 -18.01 -10.98 -3.59
N ASP A 353 -19.24 -10.56 -3.86
CA ASP A 353 -19.76 -10.31 -5.22
C ASP A 353 -19.12 -9.08 -5.85
N ALA A 354 -18.92 -8.02 -5.07
CA ALA A 354 -18.25 -6.79 -5.56
C ALA A 354 -16.78 -7.03 -5.89
N LYS A 355 -16.09 -7.95 -5.21
CA LYS A 355 -14.69 -8.32 -5.48
C LYS A 355 -14.50 -9.07 -6.81
N ARG A 356 -15.58 -9.60 -7.40
CA ARG A 356 -15.52 -10.28 -8.71
C ARG A 356 -15.27 -9.31 -9.85
N ASP A 357 -15.55 -8.03 -9.63
CA ASP A 357 -15.16 -7.01 -10.59
C ASP A 357 -13.64 -6.90 -10.63
N SER A 358 -13.08 -7.03 -11.83
CA SER A 358 -11.63 -6.93 -12.06
C SER A 358 -11.06 -5.55 -11.71
N SER A 359 -11.90 -4.52 -11.61
CA SER A 359 -11.50 -3.16 -11.20
C SER A 359 -11.47 -2.96 -9.69
N ALA A 360 -12.14 -3.80 -8.89
CA ALA A 360 -12.37 -3.59 -7.47
C ALA A 360 -11.09 -3.30 -6.68
N ALA A 361 -10.04 -4.09 -6.90
CA ALA A 361 -8.74 -3.89 -6.24
C ALA A 361 -8.09 -2.56 -6.66
N LEU A 362 -8.22 -2.20 -7.94
CA LEU A 362 -7.65 -0.96 -8.47
C LEU A 362 -8.42 0.26 -7.96
N ASP A 363 -9.74 0.19 -7.88
CA ASP A 363 -10.59 1.24 -7.34
C ASP A 363 -10.33 1.47 -5.85
N MET A 364 -10.12 0.40 -5.09
CA MET A 364 -9.75 0.48 -3.68
C MET A 364 -8.34 1.06 -3.49
N ALA A 365 -7.38 0.71 -4.35
CA ALA A 365 -6.05 1.32 -4.37
C ALA A 365 -6.13 2.83 -4.65
N VAL A 366 -6.97 3.26 -5.59
CA VAL A 366 -7.24 4.69 -5.87
C VAL A 366 -7.91 5.35 -4.67
N ALA A 367 -8.82 4.66 -3.97
CA ALA A 367 -9.49 5.20 -2.79
C ALA A 367 -8.47 5.57 -1.69
N THR A 368 -7.39 4.79 -1.48
CA THR A 368 -6.32 5.14 -0.53
C THR A 368 -5.66 6.49 -0.84
N LEU A 369 -5.50 6.82 -2.12
CA LEU A 369 -4.99 8.13 -2.55
C LEU A 369 -6.00 9.26 -2.29
N ARG A 370 -7.31 9.00 -2.51
CA ARG A 370 -8.38 9.95 -2.18
C ARG A 370 -8.47 10.23 -0.69
N TRP A 371 -8.28 9.21 0.14
CA TRP A 371 -8.25 9.36 1.60
C TRP A 371 -6.94 9.98 2.11
N SER A 372 -5.91 10.02 1.26
CA SER A 372 -4.55 10.38 1.66
C SER A 372 -4.00 9.51 2.78
N HIS A 373 -4.37 8.22 2.77
CA HIS A 373 -3.98 7.26 3.79
C HIS A 373 -3.82 5.85 3.22
N MET A 374 -2.63 5.24 3.36
CA MET A 374 -2.31 3.94 2.75
C MET A 374 -3.03 2.76 3.40
N ALA A 375 -3.26 2.82 4.72
CA ALA A 375 -3.79 1.70 5.51
C ALA A 375 -4.74 2.22 6.61
N PRO A 376 -5.93 2.75 6.24
CA PRO A 376 -6.85 3.35 7.23
C PRO A 376 -7.37 2.32 8.24
N THR A 377 -7.53 1.06 7.85
CA THR A 377 -7.98 -0.03 8.72
C THR A 377 -6.97 -0.44 9.79
N ALA A 378 -5.74 0.07 9.73
CA ALA A 378 -4.80 -0.03 10.83
C ALA A 378 -5.19 0.99 11.95
N PRO A 379 -5.25 0.57 13.21
CA PRO A 379 -4.94 -0.73 13.82
C PRO A 379 -6.12 -1.73 13.92
N ASP A 380 -7.32 -1.40 13.42
CA ASP A 380 -8.55 -2.14 13.69
C ASP A 380 -8.46 -3.61 13.22
N THR A 381 -8.21 -3.83 11.93
CA THR A 381 -8.07 -5.18 11.34
C THR A 381 -6.68 -5.47 10.80
N LEU A 382 -5.86 -4.44 10.59
CA LEU A 382 -4.50 -4.54 10.10
C LEU A 382 -3.49 -4.18 11.19
N TRP A 383 -2.70 -5.13 11.62
CA TRP A 383 -1.76 -4.95 12.71
C TRP A 383 -0.70 -3.88 12.39
N CYS A 384 -0.55 -2.92 13.28
CA CYS A 384 0.46 -1.88 13.12
C CYS A 384 1.18 -1.54 14.43
N TYR A 385 2.30 -0.84 14.30
CA TYR A 385 3.05 -0.30 15.43
C TYR A 385 2.29 0.87 16.07
N PRO A 386 2.17 0.92 17.42
CA PRO A 386 1.47 1.98 18.13
C PRO A 386 2.31 3.26 18.21
N PHE A 387 2.22 4.11 17.20
CA PHE A 387 2.90 5.40 17.17
C PHE A 387 2.36 6.35 18.24
N LYS A 388 3.24 7.10 18.91
CA LYS A 388 2.87 8.01 19.99
C LYS A 388 2.23 9.33 19.49
N ALA A 389 2.82 9.95 18.49
CA ALA A 389 2.43 11.29 18.01
C ALA A 389 2.58 11.37 16.49
N ALA A 390 2.26 10.28 15.81
CA ALA A 390 2.35 10.17 14.37
C ALA A 390 1.38 9.10 13.86
N ASP A 391 1.07 9.18 12.60
CA ASP A 391 0.53 8.10 11.79
C ASP A 391 1.39 8.01 10.53
N ALA A 392 2.20 6.97 10.45
CA ALA A 392 3.16 6.80 9.37
C ALA A 392 2.49 6.45 8.04
N PHE A 393 1.21 6.07 8.06
CA PHE A 393 0.44 5.69 6.88
C PHE A 393 -0.25 6.86 6.19
N VAL A 394 -0.24 8.05 6.78
CA VAL A 394 -0.74 9.27 6.13
C VAL A 394 0.15 9.60 4.93
N ILE A 395 -0.44 9.74 3.75
CA ILE A 395 0.27 10.13 2.53
C ILE A 395 0.55 11.64 2.57
N ARG A 396 1.82 12.00 2.78
CA ARG A 396 2.27 13.38 2.99
C ARG A 396 2.74 14.07 1.72
N ALA A 397 2.88 13.30 0.63
CA ALA A 397 3.27 13.79 -0.68
C ALA A 397 2.53 13.00 -1.76
N ALA A 398 2.26 13.61 -2.91
CA ALA A 398 1.76 12.88 -4.07
C ALA A 398 2.93 12.13 -4.74
N PRO A 399 2.93 10.79 -4.83
CA PRO A 399 3.94 10.05 -5.58
C PRO A 399 3.74 10.23 -7.09
N ASP A 400 4.78 9.95 -7.90
CA ASP A 400 4.62 9.77 -9.35
C ASP A 400 4.05 8.38 -9.65
N VAL A 401 4.47 7.38 -8.84
CA VAL A 401 4.05 5.98 -8.99
C VAL A 401 3.66 5.39 -7.63
N TYR A 402 2.51 4.73 -7.58
CA TYR A 402 2.06 3.95 -6.43
C TYR A 402 2.05 2.47 -6.79
N VAL A 403 2.95 1.70 -6.18
CA VAL A 403 3.16 0.28 -6.42
C VAL A 403 2.56 -0.55 -5.29
N ILE A 404 1.74 -1.52 -5.63
CA ILE A 404 1.12 -2.45 -4.67
C ILE A 404 1.46 -3.87 -5.12
N GLY A 405 2.28 -4.57 -4.33
CA GLY A 405 2.75 -5.94 -4.61
C GLY A 405 1.74 -7.01 -4.24
N ASN A 406 2.08 -8.26 -4.58
CA ASN A 406 1.39 -9.50 -4.20
C ASN A 406 -0.09 -9.56 -4.59
N GLN A 407 -0.45 -8.93 -5.69
CA GLN A 407 -1.81 -8.93 -6.18
C GLN A 407 -2.10 -10.16 -7.05
N ALA A 408 -3.40 -10.48 -7.21
CA ALA A 408 -3.83 -11.64 -7.99
C ALA A 408 -3.48 -11.52 -9.49
N ALA A 409 -3.55 -10.31 -10.02
CA ALA A 409 -3.29 -9.99 -11.42
C ALA A 409 -2.70 -8.59 -11.57
N PHE A 410 -2.04 -8.35 -12.70
CA PHE A 410 -1.63 -7.01 -13.10
C PHE A 410 -2.85 -6.15 -13.40
N ALA A 411 -2.86 -4.96 -12.84
CA ALA A 411 -3.79 -3.90 -13.23
C ALA A 411 -3.12 -2.52 -13.04
N THR A 412 -3.56 -1.54 -13.80
CA THR A 412 -3.02 -0.18 -13.73
C THR A 412 -4.06 0.87 -14.07
N THR A 413 -3.94 2.02 -13.44
CA THR A 413 -4.72 3.22 -13.77
C THR A 413 -3.93 4.48 -13.47
N THR A 414 -4.47 5.62 -13.86
CA THR A 414 -3.92 6.93 -13.54
C THR A 414 -4.88 7.69 -12.65
N PHE A 415 -4.42 8.16 -11.51
CA PHE A 415 -5.17 9.00 -10.58
C PHE A 415 -4.75 10.46 -10.75
N GLN A 416 -5.72 11.35 -11.00
CA GLN A 416 -5.46 12.79 -11.10
C GLN A 416 -5.35 13.39 -9.69
N ALA A 417 -4.14 13.68 -9.24
CA ALA A 417 -3.86 14.26 -7.92
C ALA A 417 -4.08 15.78 -7.92
N SER A 418 -3.73 16.46 -9.02
CA SER A 418 -3.93 17.90 -9.24
C SER A 418 -4.04 18.17 -10.75
N PRO A 419 -4.40 19.37 -11.20
CA PRO A 419 -4.46 19.69 -12.63
C PRO A 419 -3.16 19.39 -13.39
N THR A 420 -2.02 19.40 -12.70
CA THR A 420 -0.69 19.23 -13.31
C THR A 420 0.03 17.96 -12.87
N HIS A 421 -0.55 17.15 -11.97
CA HIS A 421 0.12 15.97 -11.44
C HIS A 421 -0.79 14.75 -11.48
N GLN A 422 -0.29 13.68 -12.07
CA GLN A 422 -0.95 12.38 -12.16
C GLN A 422 -0.10 11.33 -11.42
N VAL A 423 -0.77 10.42 -10.74
CA VAL A 423 -0.16 9.26 -10.06
C VAL A 423 -0.45 8.03 -10.87
N ARG A 424 0.56 7.31 -11.33
CA ARG A 424 0.40 5.98 -11.92
C ARG A 424 0.23 4.95 -10.80
N VAL A 425 -0.90 4.29 -10.73
CA VAL A 425 -1.18 3.18 -9.79
C VAL A 425 -0.92 1.86 -10.49
N ILE A 426 -0.14 0.98 -9.87
CA ILE A 426 0.27 -0.30 -10.46
C ILE A 426 0.06 -1.41 -9.43
N LEU A 427 -0.79 -2.37 -9.76
CA LEU A 427 -0.91 -3.63 -9.05
C LEU A 427 0.06 -4.64 -9.66
N VAL A 428 1.03 -5.10 -8.86
CA VAL A 428 2.06 -6.05 -9.30
C VAL A 428 1.63 -7.46 -8.87
N PRO A 429 1.49 -8.39 -9.82
CA PRO A 429 1.04 -9.74 -9.51
C PRO A 429 2.10 -10.53 -8.73
N THR A 430 1.66 -11.52 -7.95
CA THR A 430 2.55 -12.48 -7.29
C THR A 430 3.31 -13.30 -8.34
N PHE A 431 4.62 -13.15 -8.39
CA PHE A 431 5.48 -13.79 -9.41
C PHE A 431 5.40 -15.32 -9.39
N ALA A 432 5.46 -15.93 -8.21
CA ALA A 432 5.38 -17.39 -8.07
C ALA A 432 4.10 -18.01 -8.66
N ARG A 433 3.01 -17.20 -8.78
CA ARG A 433 1.74 -17.68 -9.36
C ARG A 433 1.58 -17.35 -10.83
N THR A 434 2.04 -16.18 -11.24
CA THR A 434 1.78 -15.66 -12.58
C THR A 434 2.97 -15.71 -13.50
N HIS A 435 4.18 -15.84 -12.94
CA HIS A 435 5.46 -15.72 -13.62
C HIS A 435 5.59 -14.42 -14.41
N GLN A 436 5.00 -13.35 -13.88
CA GLN A 436 4.94 -12.03 -14.52
C GLN A 436 5.69 -10.99 -13.69
N VAL A 437 6.35 -10.08 -14.39
CA VAL A 437 6.88 -8.83 -13.85
C VAL A 437 6.32 -7.66 -14.64
N VAL A 438 6.37 -6.47 -14.05
CA VAL A 438 5.95 -5.24 -14.69
C VAL A 438 7.18 -4.41 -15.04
N VAL A 439 7.31 -4.02 -16.29
CA VAL A 439 8.36 -3.12 -16.78
C VAL A 439 7.78 -1.74 -16.93
N LEU A 440 8.25 -0.80 -16.14
CA LEU A 440 7.80 0.59 -16.11
C LEU A 440 8.78 1.50 -16.84
N ASP A 441 8.32 2.22 -17.83
CA ASP A 441 9.07 3.31 -18.45
C ASP A 441 9.10 4.53 -17.50
N THR A 442 10.28 5.02 -17.15
CA THR A 442 10.44 6.12 -16.19
C THR A 442 10.06 7.50 -16.75
N GLU A 443 9.98 7.66 -18.05
CA GLU A 443 9.60 8.94 -18.67
C GLU A 443 8.09 9.03 -18.88
N THR A 444 7.50 8.00 -19.50
CA THR A 444 6.05 7.99 -19.83
C THR A 444 5.19 7.48 -18.68
N LEU A 445 5.76 6.76 -17.72
CA LEU A 445 5.09 6.02 -16.66
C LEU A 445 4.12 4.94 -17.21
N GLU A 446 4.35 4.47 -18.43
CA GLU A 446 3.58 3.37 -19.01
C GLU A 446 4.16 2.02 -18.57
N PRO A 447 3.35 1.16 -17.91
CA PRO A 447 3.76 -0.17 -17.50
C PRO A 447 3.45 -1.20 -18.58
N HIS A 448 4.36 -2.17 -18.75
CA HIS A 448 4.21 -3.32 -19.62
C HIS A 448 4.44 -4.60 -18.84
N VAL A 449 3.68 -5.66 -19.13
CA VAL A 449 3.88 -6.97 -18.51
C VAL A 449 4.86 -7.80 -19.33
N MET A 450 5.84 -8.40 -18.65
CA MET A 450 6.71 -9.44 -19.17
C MET A 450 6.38 -10.75 -18.46
N SER A 451 6.18 -11.83 -19.22
CA SER A 451 5.83 -13.17 -18.71
C SER A 451 6.90 -14.18 -19.04
N PHE A 452 7.20 -15.07 -18.10
CA PHE A 452 8.19 -16.14 -18.22
C PHE A 452 7.46 -17.49 -18.20
N HIS A 453 7.16 -18.02 -19.37
CA HIS A 453 6.50 -19.30 -19.54
C HIS A 453 7.42 -20.25 -20.29
N THR A 454 7.45 -21.51 -19.86
CA THR A 454 7.99 -22.60 -20.63
C THR A 454 6.89 -23.18 -21.51
N SER A 455 7.15 -23.27 -22.79
CA SER A 455 6.27 -23.97 -23.76
C SER A 455 6.22 -25.45 -23.47
#